data_d7e26d5d8b3aba3ebe18a63395c3fdf3
#
_entry.id   d7e26d5d8b3aba3ebe18a63395c3fdf3
#
_cell.length_a   1.000
_cell.length_b   1.000
_cell.length_c   1.000
_cell.angle_alpha   90.00
_cell.angle_beta   90.00
_cell.angle_gamma   90.00
#
_symmetry.space_group_name_H-M   'P 1'
#
loop_
_entity.id
_entity.type
_entity.pdbx_description
1 polymer ?
#
loop_
_entity_poly.entity_id
_entity_poly.type
_entity_poly.pdbx_seq_one_letter_code
_entity_poly.pdbx_strand_id
1 'polypeptide(L)' 'MSKHFKKVEGYYDSGLWSIERVRNAVIKGWITAEEFKMITGEVYGDDD' A
#
# COMPACT_ATOMS: atom_id res chain seq x y z
N MET A 1 -4.88 -7.25 10.20
CA MET A 1 -4.13 -6.57 9.16
C MET A 1 -3.12 -7.50 8.55
N SER A 2 -2.71 -7.18 7.34
CA SER A 2 -1.75 -8.02 6.65
C SER A 2 -0.42 -8.04 7.37
N LYS A 3 0.28 -9.14 7.20
CA LYS A 3 1.56 -9.35 7.85
C LYS A 3 2.56 -8.24 7.53
N HIS A 4 2.51 -7.74 6.31
CA HIS A 4 3.47 -6.72 5.84
C HIS A 4 2.95 -5.30 5.93
N PHE A 5 1.79 -5.11 6.55
CA PHE A 5 1.17 -3.80 6.56
C PHE A 5 2.08 -2.73 7.17
N LYS A 6 2.58 -3.00 8.36
CA LYS A 6 3.40 -2.01 9.05
C LYS A 6 4.69 -1.72 8.31
N LYS A 7 5.25 -2.75 7.70
CA LYS A 7 6.48 -2.60 6.95
C LYS A 7 6.26 -1.67 5.75
N VAL A 8 5.21 -1.93 4.99
CA VAL A 8 4.91 -1.13 3.81
C VAL A 8 4.55 0.29 4.22
N GLU A 9 3.77 0.43 5.28
CA GLU A 9 3.40 1.75 5.77
C GLU A 9 4.65 2.56 6.11
N GLY A 10 5.60 1.95 6.80
CA GLY A 10 6.83 2.63 7.15
C GLY A 10 7.65 3.05 5.95
N TYR A 11 7.71 2.18 4.95
CA TYR A 11 8.43 2.50 3.73
C TYR A 11 7.83 3.70 3.01
N TYR A 12 6.52 3.75 2.96
CA TYR A 12 5.86 4.86 2.28
C TYR A 12 6.00 6.15 3.09
N ASP A 13 5.80 6.07 4.39
CA ASP A 13 5.87 7.24 5.25
C ASP A 13 7.27 7.87 5.24
N SER A 14 8.29 7.04 5.18
CA SER A 14 9.66 7.53 5.22
C SER A 14 10.14 8.02 3.85
N GLY A 15 9.34 7.83 2.81
CA GLY A 15 9.71 8.26 1.48
C GLY A 15 10.55 7.25 0.71
N LEU A 16 10.76 6.07 1.29
CA LEU A 16 11.54 5.04 0.61
C LEU A 16 10.77 4.46 -0.58
N TRP A 17 9.46 4.36 -0.45
CA TRP A 17 8.63 3.78 -1.50
C TRP A 17 7.69 4.82 -2.08
N SER A 18 7.57 4.82 -3.39
CA SER A 18 6.57 5.63 -4.07
C SER A 18 5.21 4.92 -3.97
N ILE A 19 4.16 5.64 -4.35
CA ILE A 19 2.83 5.06 -4.32
C ILE A 19 2.73 3.87 -5.26
N GLU A 20 3.51 3.87 -6.33
CA GLU A 20 3.50 2.74 -7.25
C GLU A 20 4.05 1.49 -6.61
N ARG A 21 5.05 1.65 -5.76
CA ARG A 21 5.57 0.52 -5.01
C ARG A 21 4.52 -0.07 -4.09
N VAL A 22 3.75 0.81 -3.46
CA VAL A 22 2.69 0.34 -2.57
C VAL A 22 1.61 -0.38 -3.39
N ARG A 23 1.32 0.10 -4.60
CA ARG A 23 0.40 -0.62 -5.48
C ARG A 23 0.89 -2.02 -5.76
N ASN A 24 2.18 -2.15 -6.03
CA ASN A 24 2.76 -3.46 -6.30
C ASN A 24 2.61 -4.39 -5.11
N ALA A 25 2.69 -3.84 -3.90
CA ALA A 25 2.49 -4.66 -2.71
C ALA A 25 1.10 -5.25 -2.67
N VAL A 26 0.09 -4.49 -3.14
CA VAL A 26 -1.26 -5.02 -3.23
C VAL A 26 -1.31 -6.16 -4.24
N ILE A 27 -0.69 -5.96 -5.39
CA ILE A 27 -0.68 -6.96 -6.45
C ILE A 27 -0.03 -8.25 -5.95
N LYS A 28 1.03 -8.13 -5.18
CA LYS A 28 1.74 -9.30 -4.66
C LYS A 28 1.05 -9.93 -3.46
N GLY A 29 0.01 -9.29 -2.95
CA GLY A 29 -0.70 -9.84 -1.82
C GLY A 29 -0.09 -9.53 -0.47
N TRP A 30 0.85 -8.61 -0.43
CA TRP A 30 1.47 -8.19 0.83
C TRP A 30 0.50 -7.41 1.69
N ILE A 31 -0.33 -6.59 1.07
CA ILE A 31 -1.35 -5.81 1.75
C ILE A 31 -2.60 -5.87 0.92
N THR A 32 -3.72 -5.41 1.49
CA THR A 32 -4.99 -5.39 0.77
C THR A 32 -5.23 -4.02 0.16
N ALA A 33 -6.25 -3.95 -0.71
CA ALA A 33 -6.63 -2.68 -1.31
C ALA A 33 -7.05 -1.69 -0.24
N GLU A 34 -7.73 -2.17 0.79
CA GLU A 34 -8.12 -1.31 1.90
C GLU A 34 -6.92 -0.74 2.62
N GLU A 35 -5.92 -1.58 2.82
CA GLU A 35 -4.71 -1.14 3.49
C GLU A 35 -3.94 -0.15 2.64
N PHE A 36 -4.00 -0.32 1.32
CA PHE A 36 -3.40 0.66 0.42
C PHE A 36 -4.00 2.04 0.68
N LYS A 37 -5.32 2.10 0.81
CA LYS A 37 -5.97 3.37 1.07
C LYS A 37 -5.56 3.94 2.42
N MET A 38 -5.42 3.07 3.42
CA MET A 38 -5.02 3.52 4.74
C MET A 38 -3.61 4.11 4.74
N ILE A 39 -2.74 3.55 3.93
CA ILE A 39 -1.36 3.99 3.88
C ILE A 39 -1.20 5.25 3.04
N THR A 40 -1.79 5.27 1.88
CA THR A 40 -1.55 6.34 0.92
C THR A 40 -2.63 7.40 0.88
N GLY A 41 -3.81 7.10 1.39
CA GLY A 41 -4.93 8.01 1.33
C GLY A 41 -5.68 7.95 0.01
N GLU A 42 -5.27 7.09 -0.89
CA GLU A 42 -5.90 6.98 -2.20
C GLU A 42 -6.59 5.65 -2.34
N VAL A 43 -7.67 5.64 -3.10
CA VAL A 43 -8.43 4.41 -3.31
C VAL A 43 -7.76 3.58 -4.38
N TYR A 44 -7.45 2.33 -4.03
CA TYR A 44 -6.88 1.40 -4.98
C TYR A 44 -7.98 0.86 -5.88
N GLY A 45 -7.75 0.84 -7.17
CA GLY A 45 -8.73 0.27 -8.07
C GLY A 45 -9.96 1.13 -8.30
N ASP A 46 -9.85 2.40 -8.08
CA ASP A 46 -10.98 3.30 -8.30
C ASP A 46 -11.12 3.68 -9.77
N ASP A 47 -10.34 3.08 -10.59
CA ASP A 47 -10.32 3.41 -11.98
C ASP A 47 -11.40 2.69 -12.79
N ASP A 48 -12.11 1.80 -12.19
CA ASP A 48 -13.15 1.06 -12.92
C ASP A 48 -14.50 1.71 -12.88
#